data_a8926e47a87cc1f1b7591844348162e2
#
_entry.id   a8926e47a87cc1f1b7591844348162e2
#
_cell.length_a   1.000
_cell.length_b   1.000
_cell.length_c   1.000
_cell.angle_alpha   90.00
_cell.angle_beta   90.00
_cell.angle_gamma   90.00
#
_symmetry.space_group_name_H-M   'P 1'
#
loop_
_entity.id
_entity.type
_entity.pdbx_description
1 polymer ?
#
loop_
_entity_poly.entity_id
_entity_poly.type
_entity_poly.pdbx_seq_one_letter_code
_entity_poly.pdbx_strand_id
1 'polypeptide(L)'
;MLKEFVETLSRQAVLASRAAVIETPEPDGTYTLALPDGTVKNVEAQRPNYDHRPADLQAVVDVFIEWDETKPELAQLWYSRAMVITFCGRDRARLDLKPSPQMSMLMKWETQPCPLQQRQMLFALRQTFNGCVSQDILDVLKRVKFENGSVVDSEISNSKTSLGKQLRSEATGCGAIPEWLIFTVPIFESGFKTLGTITCALDVDASQGTFKLVPIAGQVEAVFAAAEAQMGESLKTLLIESSGGTDHSESLFYGQP
;
A
#
# COMPACT_ATOMS: atom_id res chain seq x y z
N MET A 1 30.96 4.89 -14.10
CA MET A 1 31.20 4.00 -12.96
C MET A 1 32.30 2.98 -13.22
N LEU A 2 32.17 2.04 -14.17
CA LEU A 2 33.25 1.08 -14.46
C LEU A 2 34.55 1.77 -14.91
N LYS A 3 34.43 2.79 -15.78
CA LYS A 3 35.53 3.60 -16.25
C LYS A 3 36.20 4.38 -15.12
N GLU A 4 35.45 4.96 -14.21
CA GLU A 4 35.96 5.66 -13.03
C GLU A 4 36.63 4.72 -12.03
N PHE A 5 36.09 3.50 -11.84
CA PHE A 5 36.71 2.48 -11.01
C PHE A 5 38.05 2.00 -11.60
N VAL A 6 38.09 1.75 -12.91
CA VAL A 6 39.33 1.38 -13.63
C VAL A 6 40.35 2.53 -13.59
N GLU A 7 39.92 3.78 -13.76
CA GLU A 7 40.77 4.95 -13.61
C GLU A 7 41.32 5.13 -12.19
N THR A 8 40.52 4.86 -11.18
CA THR A 8 40.94 4.93 -9.76
C THR A 8 41.93 3.82 -9.43
N LEU A 9 41.69 2.58 -9.90
CA LEU A 9 42.62 1.48 -9.74
C LEU A 9 43.92 1.73 -10.51
N SER A 10 43.82 2.26 -11.74
CA SER A 10 45.01 2.60 -12.55
C SER A 10 45.83 3.71 -11.89
N ARG A 11 45.20 4.73 -11.31
CA ARG A 11 45.89 5.79 -10.53
C ARG A 11 46.57 5.23 -9.27
N GLN A 12 45.93 4.35 -8.54
CA GLN A 12 46.52 3.70 -7.36
C GLN A 12 47.67 2.77 -7.75
N ALA A 13 47.55 2.04 -8.86
CA ALA A 13 48.62 1.20 -9.41
C ALA A 13 49.82 2.02 -9.88
N VAL A 14 49.60 3.18 -10.53
CA VAL A 14 50.64 4.12 -10.93
C VAL A 14 51.31 4.75 -9.72
N LEU A 15 50.58 5.11 -8.67
CA LEU A 15 51.15 5.63 -7.44
C LEU A 15 52.02 4.59 -6.70
N ALA A 16 51.72 3.30 -6.85
CA ALA A 16 52.50 2.21 -6.30
C ALA A 16 53.74 1.82 -7.13
N SER A 17 54.04 2.54 -8.25
CA SER A 17 55.14 2.29 -9.19
C SER A 17 55.16 0.88 -9.79
N ARG A 18 54.05 0.19 -9.91
CA ARG A 18 53.93 -1.17 -10.42
C ARG A 18 52.69 -1.30 -11.31
N ALA A 19 52.80 -1.91 -12.47
CA ALA A 19 51.70 -2.16 -13.37
C ALA A 19 50.78 -3.27 -12.86
N ALA A 20 49.49 -2.98 -12.69
CA ALA A 20 48.47 -3.99 -12.52
C ALA A 20 47.88 -4.34 -13.91
N VAL A 21 47.80 -5.60 -14.22
CA VAL A 21 47.14 -6.07 -15.44
C VAL A 21 45.74 -6.48 -15.07
N ILE A 22 44.74 -5.85 -15.69
CA ILE A 22 43.35 -6.23 -15.57
C ILE A 22 43.03 -7.07 -16.80
N GLU A 23 42.77 -8.34 -16.58
CA GLU A 23 42.30 -9.22 -17.65
C GLU A 23 40.80 -9.04 -17.88
N THR A 24 40.32 -9.46 -19.06
CA THR A 24 38.91 -9.37 -19.42
C THR A 24 38.02 -10.10 -18.38
N PRO A 25 36.83 -9.55 -18.06
CA PRO A 25 35.95 -10.18 -17.09
C PRO A 25 35.53 -11.57 -17.54
N GLU A 26 35.57 -12.52 -16.64
CA GLU A 26 34.94 -13.83 -16.80
C GLU A 26 33.43 -13.68 -17.05
N PRO A 27 32.78 -14.67 -17.68
CA PRO A 27 31.33 -14.64 -17.93
C PRO A 27 30.45 -14.46 -16.67
N ASP A 28 30.97 -14.84 -15.50
CA ASP A 28 30.32 -14.67 -14.18
C ASP A 28 30.47 -13.26 -13.59
N GLY A 29 31.19 -12.35 -14.28
CA GLY A 29 31.44 -10.99 -13.84
C GLY A 29 32.57 -10.85 -12.82
N THR A 30 33.38 -11.88 -12.60
CA THR A 30 34.62 -11.78 -11.83
C THR A 30 35.76 -11.23 -12.70
N TYR A 31 36.64 -10.47 -12.08
CA TYR A 31 37.88 -9.97 -12.72
C TYR A 31 39.09 -10.60 -12.07
N THR A 32 39.97 -11.11 -12.86
CA THR A 32 41.26 -11.58 -12.35
C THR A 32 42.25 -10.41 -12.34
N LEU A 33 42.67 -10.01 -11.14
CA LEU A 33 43.68 -8.98 -10.93
C LEU A 33 45.03 -9.64 -10.61
N ALA A 34 45.97 -9.53 -11.51
CA ALA A 34 47.34 -9.87 -11.27
C ALA A 34 48.08 -8.75 -10.53
N LEU A 35 48.48 -8.97 -9.31
CA LEU A 35 49.26 -8.03 -8.51
C LEU A 35 50.74 -8.08 -8.89
N PRO A 36 51.46 -6.97 -8.69
CA PRO A 36 52.89 -6.93 -9.05
C PRO A 36 53.81 -7.87 -8.31
N ASP A 37 53.34 -8.43 -7.18
CA ASP A 37 54.03 -9.45 -6.40
C ASP A 37 53.86 -10.90 -6.96
N GLY A 38 53.13 -11.00 -8.11
CA GLY A 38 52.80 -12.30 -8.72
C GLY A 38 51.59 -12.97 -8.13
N THR A 39 50.91 -12.36 -7.13
CA THR A 39 49.69 -12.94 -6.61
C THR A 39 48.49 -12.59 -7.53
N VAL A 40 47.61 -13.57 -7.71
CA VAL A 40 46.38 -13.41 -8.49
C VAL A 40 45.20 -13.33 -7.51
N LYS A 41 44.41 -12.27 -7.60
CA LYS A 41 43.18 -12.12 -6.84
C LYS A 41 41.99 -12.04 -7.78
N ASN A 42 41.02 -12.89 -7.56
CA ASN A 42 39.72 -12.73 -8.19
C ASN A 42 38.94 -11.63 -7.43
N VAL A 43 38.64 -10.57 -8.11
CA VAL A 43 37.84 -9.45 -7.60
C VAL A 43 36.49 -9.54 -8.25
N GLU A 44 35.47 -9.86 -7.47
CA GLU A 44 34.11 -9.69 -7.94
C GLU A 44 33.89 -8.21 -8.26
N ALA A 45 33.52 -7.92 -9.51
CA ALA A 45 33.00 -6.59 -9.79
C ALA A 45 31.82 -6.39 -8.87
N GLN A 46 31.90 -5.43 -7.96
CA GLN A 46 30.72 -4.99 -7.23
C GLN A 46 29.78 -4.39 -8.28
N ARG A 47 28.93 -5.23 -8.87
CA ARG A 47 27.79 -4.70 -9.61
C ARG A 47 27.05 -3.79 -8.67
N PRO A 48 26.68 -2.58 -9.09
CA PRO A 48 25.70 -1.80 -8.32
C PRO A 48 24.49 -2.70 -8.13
N ASN A 49 24.00 -2.84 -6.89
CA ASN A 49 22.78 -3.57 -6.59
C ASN A 49 21.69 -3.00 -7.50
N TYR A 50 21.09 -3.85 -8.30
CA TYR A 50 19.97 -3.44 -9.13
C TYR A 50 18.76 -3.25 -8.20
N ASP A 51 18.28 -2.00 -8.05
CA ASP A 51 17.10 -1.65 -7.26
C ASP A 51 16.02 -1.12 -8.20
N HIS A 52 15.18 -2.00 -8.68
CA HIS A 52 14.10 -1.68 -9.61
C HIS A 52 12.82 -1.32 -8.87
N ARG A 53 12.07 -0.35 -9.39
CA ARG A 53 10.79 0.09 -8.84
C ARG A 53 9.68 -0.15 -9.86
N PRO A 54 9.16 -1.38 -9.95
CA PRO A 54 8.05 -1.70 -10.85
C PRO A 54 6.80 -0.91 -10.49
N ALA A 55 5.97 -0.64 -11.51
CA ALA A 55 4.76 0.17 -11.36
C ALA A 55 3.55 -0.65 -10.86
N ASP A 56 3.53 -1.95 -11.12
CA ASP A 56 2.42 -2.87 -10.82
C ASP A 56 2.92 -4.31 -10.62
N LEU A 57 1.98 -5.21 -10.29
CA LEU A 57 2.27 -6.62 -10.05
C LEU A 57 2.86 -7.32 -11.27
N GLN A 58 2.35 -7.02 -12.48
CA GLN A 58 2.85 -7.62 -13.71
C GLN A 58 4.34 -7.33 -13.90
N ALA A 59 4.73 -6.07 -13.72
CA ALA A 59 6.13 -5.67 -13.87
C ALA A 59 7.06 -6.32 -12.81
N VAL A 60 6.56 -6.64 -11.61
CA VAL A 60 7.33 -7.43 -10.62
C VAL A 60 7.50 -8.86 -11.08
N VAL A 61 6.42 -9.46 -11.59
CA VAL A 61 6.43 -10.85 -12.07
C VAL A 61 7.33 -11.00 -13.29
N ASP A 62 7.30 -10.04 -14.23
CA ASP A 62 8.16 -10.07 -15.41
C ASP A 62 9.64 -10.05 -15.01
N VAL A 63 10.03 -9.21 -14.06
CA VAL A 63 11.40 -9.20 -13.51
C VAL A 63 11.74 -10.51 -12.80
N PHE A 64 10.80 -11.07 -12.02
CA PHE A 64 11.01 -12.35 -11.35
C PHE A 64 11.27 -13.47 -12.37
N ILE A 65 10.45 -13.60 -13.40
CA ILE A 65 10.59 -14.63 -14.46
C ILE A 65 11.94 -14.50 -15.16
N GLU A 66 12.35 -13.28 -15.56
CA GLU A 66 13.65 -13.04 -16.17
C GLU A 66 14.80 -13.54 -15.27
N TRP A 67 14.69 -13.32 -13.97
CA TRP A 67 15.71 -13.77 -13.01
C TRP A 67 15.63 -15.28 -12.74
N ASP A 68 14.44 -15.84 -12.66
CA ASP A 68 14.24 -17.28 -12.44
C ASP A 68 14.77 -18.12 -13.63
N GLU A 69 14.57 -17.64 -14.87
CA GLU A 69 15.16 -18.27 -16.05
C GLU A 69 16.69 -18.25 -16.06
N THR A 70 17.30 -17.24 -15.48
CA THR A 70 18.77 -17.06 -15.47
C THR A 70 19.43 -17.69 -14.25
N LYS A 71 18.81 -17.62 -13.09
CA LYS A 71 19.35 -18.07 -11.78
C LYS A 71 18.23 -18.59 -10.87
N PRO A 72 17.61 -19.71 -11.21
CA PRO A 72 16.41 -20.20 -10.50
C PRO A 72 16.65 -20.44 -9.00
N GLU A 73 17.84 -20.84 -8.61
CA GLU A 73 18.20 -21.11 -7.22
C GLU A 73 18.28 -19.84 -6.34
N LEU A 74 18.30 -18.64 -6.94
CA LEU A 74 18.41 -17.36 -6.23
C LEU A 74 17.15 -16.50 -6.34
N ALA A 75 16.25 -16.83 -7.26
CA ALA A 75 15.04 -16.05 -7.49
C ALA A 75 13.98 -16.37 -6.44
N GLN A 76 13.47 -15.35 -5.75
CA GLN A 76 12.42 -15.46 -4.74
C GLN A 76 11.45 -14.29 -4.91
N LEU A 77 10.14 -14.57 -4.78
CA LEU A 77 9.08 -13.57 -4.83
C LEU A 77 8.31 -13.56 -3.50
N TRP A 78 8.31 -12.42 -2.84
CA TRP A 78 7.66 -12.20 -1.55
C TRP A 78 6.55 -11.18 -1.67
N TYR A 79 5.44 -11.36 -0.94
CA TYR A 79 4.36 -10.41 -0.90
C TYR A 79 3.78 -10.23 0.51
N SER A 80 3.32 -9.01 0.77
CA SER A 80 2.61 -8.62 1.99
C SER A 80 1.71 -7.43 1.66
N ARG A 81 0.90 -6.98 2.61
CA ARG A 81 0.07 -5.79 2.39
C ARG A 81 0.84 -4.48 2.19
N ALA A 82 2.13 -4.46 2.51
CA ALA A 82 2.96 -3.26 2.38
C ALA A 82 3.76 -3.25 1.08
N MET A 83 4.08 -4.42 0.53
CA MET A 83 4.96 -4.52 -0.64
C MET A 83 4.88 -5.88 -1.32
N VAL A 84 5.25 -5.89 -2.59
CA VAL A 84 5.66 -7.08 -3.32
C VAL A 84 7.12 -6.88 -3.73
N ILE A 85 7.96 -7.87 -3.50
CA ILE A 85 9.40 -7.77 -3.74
C ILE A 85 9.94 -9.08 -4.29
N THR A 86 10.76 -8.99 -5.33
CA THR A 86 11.54 -10.12 -5.82
C THR A 86 13.02 -9.88 -5.64
N PHE A 87 13.75 -10.94 -5.38
CA PHE A 87 15.20 -10.96 -5.20
C PHE A 87 15.84 -11.96 -6.13
N CYS A 88 17.05 -11.63 -6.58
CA CYS A 88 17.98 -12.56 -7.19
C CYS A 88 19.39 -12.25 -6.67
N GLY A 89 19.82 -12.94 -5.63
CA GLY A 89 21.08 -12.65 -4.94
C GLY A 89 21.06 -11.25 -4.30
N ARG A 90 21.82 -10.30 -4.89
CA ARG A 90 21.88 -8.90 -4.40
C ARG A 90 20.94 -7.94 -5.11
N ASP A 91 20.38 -8.37 -6.22
CA ASP A 91 19.44 -7.58 -7.01
C ASP A 91 18.04 -7.69 -6.42
N ARG A 92 17.26 -6.62 -6.51
CA ARG A 92 15.88 -6.59 -6.03
C ARG A 92 15.00 -5.73 -6.93
N ALA A 93 13.74 -6.13 -7.04
CA ALA A 93 12.68 -5.30 -7.59
C ALA A 93 11.55 -5.22 -6.58
N ARG A 94 11.14 -4.00 -6.19
CA ARG A 94 10.21 -3.75 -5.10
C ARG A 94 9.07 -2.83 -5.52
N LEU A 95 7.86 -3.31 -5.34
CA LEU A 95 6.61 -2.55 -5.46
C LEU A 95 6.08 -2.22 -4.06
N ASP A 96 6.11 -0.95 -3.68
CA ASP A 96 5.53 -0.48 -2.43
C ASP A 96 4.01 -0.30 -2.59
N LEU A 97 3.23 -0.91 -1.69
CA LEU A 97 1.79 -0.81 -1.64
C LEU A 97 1.38 0.17 -0.53
N LYS A 98 0.97 1.37 -0.92
CA LYS A 98 0.48 2.38 0.02
C LYS A 98 -1.04 2.33 0.09
N PRO A 99 -1.63 2.43 1.29
CA PRO A 99 -3.07 2.60 1.40
C PRO A 99 -3.54 3.82 0.63
N SER A 100 -4.69 3.72 -0.04
CA SER A 100 -5.30 4.86 -0.72
C SER A 100 -5.61 5.99 0.27
N PRO A 101 -5.78 7.25 -0.19
CA PRO A 101 -6.20 8.34 0.67
C PRO A 101 -7.52 8.06 1.40
N GLN A 102 -8.46 7.39 0.74
CA GLN A 102 -9.73 6.95 1.32
C GLN A 102 -9.51 5.94 2.45
N MET A 103 -8.73 4.91 2.17
CA MET A 103 -8.41 3.86 3.14
C MET A 103 -7.64 4.43 4.34
N SER A 104 -6.68 5.30 4.10
CA SER A 104 -5.91 6.00 5.14
C SER A 104 -6.80 6.83 6.07
N MET A 105 -7.84 7.47 5.51
CA MET A 105 -8.81 8.23 6.30
C MET A 105 -9.71 7.31 7.14
N LEU A 106 -10.16 6.19 6.59
CA LEU A 106 -10.96 5.19 7.33
C LEU A 106 -10.15 4.57 8.48
N MET A 107 -8.89 4.22 8.25
CA MET A 107 -7.96 3.76 9.30
C MET A 107 -7.81 4.79 10.43
N LYS A 108 -7.67 6.07 10.05
CA LYS A 108 -7.60 7.15 11.04
C LYS A 108 -8.90 7.29 11.83
N TRP A 109 -10.05 7.17 11.21
CA TRP A 109 -11.34 7.25 11.89
C TRP A 109 -11.61 6.03 12.79
N GLU A 110 -11.08 4.84 12.45
CA GLU A 110 -11.16 3.66 13.31
C GLU A 110 -10.34 3.85 14.60
N THR A 111 -9.11 4.38 14.48
CA THR A 111 -8.20 4.54 15.63
C THR A 111 -8.49 5.80 16.44
N GLN A 112 -8.84 6.90 15.78
CA GLN A 112 -9.10 8.21 16.37
C GLN A 112 -10.34 8.86 15.73
N PRO A 113 -11.53 8.42 16.10
CA PRO A 113 -12.75 9.01 15.58
C PRO A 113 -12.82 10.50 15.95
N CYS A 114 -12.89 11.36 14.95
CA CYS A 114 -12.88 12.81 15.12
C CYS A 114 -14.27 13.39 14.80
N PRO A 115 -14.86 14.22 15.69
CA PRO A 115 -16.07 14.95 15.37
C PRO A 115 -15.79 15.99 14.30
N LEU A 116 -16.62 16.04 13.27
CA LEU A 116 -16.52 16.94 12.13
C LEU A 116 -17.78 17.84 12.08
N GLN A 117 -17.60 19.12 11.88
CA GLN A 117 -18.72 20.00 11.54
C GLN A 117 -19.34 19.58 10.18
N GLN A 118 -20.62 19.86 9.97
CA GLN A 118 -21.34 19.51 8.73
C GLN A 118 -20.55 19.88 7.46
N ARG A 119 -19.99 21.08 7.41
CA ARG A 119 -19.19 21.53 6.27
C ARG A 119 -17.94 20.69 6.05
N GLN A 120 -17.24 20.31 7.13
CA GLN A 120 -16.05 19.48 7.07
C GLN A 120 -16.38 18.05 6.65
N MET A 121 -17.49 17.50 7.18
CA MET A 121 -17.98 16.18 6.78
C MET A 121 -18.32 16.14 5.29
N LEU A 122 -19.12 17.10 4.80
CA LEU A 122 -19.46 17.19 3.38
C LEU A 122 -18.25 17.39 2.50
N PHE A 123 -17.25 18.16 2.97
CA PHE A 123 -16.00 18.34 2.23
C PHE A 123 -15.21 17.03 2.16
N ALA A 124 -15.04 16.30 3.26
CA ALA A 124 -14.37 15.01 3.29
C ALA A 124 -15.03 13.98 2.37
N LEU A 125 -16.37 13.88 2.43
CA LEU A 125 -17.14 12.96 1.59
C LEU A 125 -17.03 13.30 0.10
N ARG A 126 -16.99 14.57 -0.27
CA ARG A 126 -16.89 14.99 -1.68
C ARG A 126 -15.47 14.95 -2.23
N GLN A 127 -14.48 15.27 -1.42
CA GLN A 127 -13.10 15.35 -1.88
C GLN A 127 -12.41 13.99 -1.80
N THR A 128 -12.47 13.35 -0.63
CA THR A 128 -11.76 12.09 -0.41
C THR A 128 -12.57 10.89 -0.88
N PHE A 129 -13.90 10.89 -0.64
CA PHE A 129 -14.77 9.75 -0.95
C PHE A 129 -15.66 9.99 -2.17
N ASN A 130 -15.19 10.80 -3.12
CA ASN A 130 -15.94 11.06 -4.36
C ASN A 130 -16.23 9.74 -5.11
N GLY A 131 -17.51 9.49 -5.38
CA GLY A 131 -17.97 8.23 -6.01
C GLY A 131 -18.01 7.01 -5.09
N CYS A 132 -17.53 7.11 -3.83
CA CYS A 132 -17.58 6.02 -2.87
C CYS A 132 -18.83 6.03 -1.98
N VAL A 133 -19.61 7.12 -2.03
CA VAL A 133 -20.84 7.34 -1.26
C VAL A 133 -21.93 7.83 -2.22
N SER A 134 -23.18 7.38 -2.00
CA SER A 134 -24.27 7.80 -2.87
C SER A 134 -24.59 9.30 -2.74
N GLN A 135 -25.04 9.91 -3.84
CA GLN A 135 -25.40 11.33 -3.86
C GLN A 135 -26.58 11.65 -2.92
N ASP A 136 -27.52 10.69 -2.76
CA ASP A 136 -28.67 10.85 -1.86
C ASP A 136 -28.24 11.08 -0.40
N ILE A 137 -27.20 10.37 0.06
CA ILE A 137 -26.63 10.55 1.40
C ILE A 137 -26.05 11.95 1.55
N LEU A 138 -25.30 12.42 0.56
CA LEU A 138 -24.75 13.78 0.56
C LEU A 138 -25.86 14.84 0.62
N ASP A 139 -26.98 14.61 -0.07
CA ASP A 139 -28.12 15.53 -0.08
C ASP A 139 -28.89 15.50 1.23
N VAL A 140 -29.03 14.35 1.87
CA VAL A 140 -29.57 14.25 3.24
C VAL A 140 -28.68 15.02 4.21
N LEU A 141 -27.37 14.77 4.22
CA LEU A 141 -26.44 15.43 5.14
C LEU A 141 -26.37 16.96 4.95
N LYS A 142 -26.55 17.49 3.73
CA LYS A 142 -26.64 18.93 3.48
C LYS A 142 -27.85 19.59 4.11
N ARG A 143 -28.97 18.87 4.19
CA ARG A 143 -30.26 19.39 4.69
C ARG A 143 -30.40 19.31 6.19
N VAL A 144 -29.50 18.58 6.90
CA VAL A 144 -29.52 18.50 8.36
C VAL A 144 -29.37 19.91 8.93
N LYS A 145 -30.32 20.31 9.76
CA LYS A 145 -30.30 21.57 10.51
C LYS A 145 -30.19 21.22 11.98
N PHE A 146 -29.25 21.84 12.67
CA PHE A 146 -29.14 21.78 14.11
C PHE A 146 -29.87 22.99 14.69
N GLU A 147 -31.02 22.78 15.30
CA GLU A 147 -31.73 23.84 15.99
C GLU A 147 -31.14 23.95 17.40
N ASN A 148 -30.58 25.13 17.72
CA ASN A 148 -30.15 25.48 19.07
C ASN A 148 -31.38 25.75 19.94
N GLY A 149 -32.20 24.75 20.12
CA GLY A 149 -33.34 24.79 21.03
C GLY A 149 -32.96 24.08 22.33
N SER A 150 -32.74 24.84 23.39
CA SER A 150 -32.71 24.30 24.77
C SER A 150 -34.04 23.67 25.08
N VAL A 151 -34.25 22.44 24.73
CA VAL A 151 -35.27 21.62 25.40
C VAL A 151 -34.63 21.07 26.66
N VAL A 152 -34.76 21.84 27.71
CA VAL A 152 -34.55 21.35 29.07
C VAL A 152 -35.80 20.52 29.42
N ASP A 153 -35.80 19.27 29.02
CA ASP A 153 -36.61 18.26 29.69
C ASP A 153 -35.68 17.23 30.28
N SER A 154 -35.49 17.41 31.55
CA SER A 154 -34.79 16.49 32.43
C SER A 154 -35.67 15.26 32.72
N GLU A 155 -35.70 14.33 31.79
CA GLU A 155 -35.95 12.93 32.11
C GLU A 155 -34.70 12.13 31.81
N ILE A 156 -33.98 11.88 32.91
CA ILE A 156 -32.91 10.88 32.94
C ILE A 156 -33.56 9.52 32.76
N SER A 157 -33.72 9.06 31.54
CA SER A 157 -34.02 7.66 31.29
C SER A 157 -33.03 7.13 30.22
N ASN A 158 -32.20 6.24 30.68
CA ASN A 158 -31.49 5.18 29.96
C ASN A 158 -31.66 5.18 28.45
N SER A 159 -30.98 6.04 27.75
CA SER A 159 -30.43 5.63 26.46
C SER A 159 -29.92 6.81 25.63
N LYS A 160 -28.65 6.85 25.46
CA LYS A 160 -28.01 7.54 24.31
C LYS A 160 -28.63 7.11 22.97
N THR A 161 -29.31 5.97 22.95
CA THR A 161 -29.99 5.40 21.77
C THR A 161 -31.33 6.08 21.48
N SER A 162 -32.07 6.57 22.49
CA SER A 162 -33.35 7.23 22.29
C SER A 162 -33.18 8.69 21.82
N LEU A 163 -32.16 9.41 22.32
CA LEU A 163 -31.84 10.76 21.85
C LEU A 163 -31.48 10.75 20.34
N GLY A 164 -30.70 9.77 19.90
CA GLY A 164 -30.37 9.59 18.50
C GLY A 164 -31.59 9.34 17.60
N LYS A 165 -32.62 8.64 18.11
CA LYS A 165 -33.88 8.41 17.39
C LYS A 165 -34.75 9.65 17.34
N GLN A 166 -34.85 10.41 18.41
CA GLN A 166 -35.69 11.61 18.50
C GLN A 166 -35.12 12.74 17.62
N LEU A 167 -33.84 12.97 17.64
CA LEU A 167 -33.14 13.93 16.76
C LEU A 167 -33.23 13.56 15.28
N ARG A 168 -33.36 12.27 14.97
CA ARG A 168 -33.55 11.78 13.59
C ARG A 168 -34.96 12.07 13.06
N SER A 169 -35.96 12.15 13.92
CA SER A 169 -37.34 12.43 13.52
C SER A 169 -37.67 13.92 13.44
N GLU A 170 -36.94 14.78 14.15
CA GLU A 170 -37.16 16.24 14.17
C GLU A 170 -36.38 17.02 13.11
N ALA A 171 -35.49 16.37 12.34
CA ALA A 171 -34.92 16.93 11.11
C ALA A 171 -36.02 17.05 10.05
N THR A 172 -36.93 18.00 10.26
CA THR A 172 -38.10 18.27 9.43
C THR A 172 -37.70 18.55 7.99
N GLY A 173 -38.16 17.72 7.07
CA GLY A 173 -38.00 17.88 5.64
C GLY A 173 -36.80 17.20 4.99
N CYS A 174 -36.00 16.48 5.74
CA CYS A 174 -34.93 15.64 5.21
C CYS A 174 -35.27 14.18 5.46
N GLY A 175 -35.05 13.30 4.51
CA GLY A 175 -35.15 11.86 4.74
C GLY A 175 -34.41 11.45 6.02
N ALA A 176 -34.75 10.30 6.58
CA ALA A 176 -34.09 9.79 7.81
C ALA A 176 -32.57 9.79 7.64
N ILE A 177 -31.84 10.39 8.58
CA ILE A 177 -30.38 10.33 8.58
C ILE A 177 -29.99 8.86 8.73
N PRO A 178 -29.19 8.29 7.81
CA PRO A 178 -28.81 6.89 7.89
C PRO A 178 -27.94 6.63 9.12
N GLU A 179 -28.13 5.48 9.75
CA GLU A 179 -27.29 5.06 10.89
C GLU A 179 -25.91 4.59 10.45
N TRP A 180 -25.85 4.12 9.22
CA TRP A 180 -24.67 3.50 8.64
C TRP A 180 -24.39 4.08 7.27
N LEU A 181 -23.12 4.34 7.01
CA LEU A 181 -22.62 4.67 5.69
C LEU A 181 -21.74 3.54 5.20
N ILE A 182 -21.97 3.12 3.96
CA ILE A 182 -21.18 2.08 3.31
C ILE A 182 -20.25 2.77 2.30
N PHE A 183 -18.96 2.50 2.44
CA PHE A 183 -17.92 3.02 1.58
C PHE A 183 -17.30 1.88 0.77
N THR A 184 -17.36 1.97 -0.55
CA THR A 184 -16.56 1.10 -1.43
C THR A 184 -15.38 1.91 -1.93
N VAL A 185 -14.18 1.58 -1.45
CA VAL A 185 -12.97 2.37 -1.67
C VAL A 185 -11.85 1.53 -2.26
N PRO A 186 -10.95 2.14 -3.07
CA PRO A 186 -9.70 1.48 -3.43
C PRO A 186 -8.87 1.24 -2.16
N ILE A 187 -8.31 0.05 -2.03
CA ILE A 187 -7.50 -0.30 -0.85
C ILE A 187 -6.11 0.33 -0.98
N PHE A 188 -5.47 0.20 -2.14
CA PHE A 188 -4.16 0.76 -2.42
C PHE A 188 -4.24 1.96 -3.37
N GLU A 189 -3.27 2.86 -3.26
CA GLU A 189 -3.15 4.04 -4.12
C GLU A 189 -2.73 3.64 -5.55
N SER A 190 -1.81 2.68 -5.66
CA SER A 190 -1.25 2.19 -6.92
C SER A 190 -0.73 0.76 -6.77
N GLY A 191 -0.28 0.17 -7.86
CA GLY A 191 0.39 -1.12 -7.89
C GLY A 191 -0.54 -2.33 -7.94
N PHE A 192 -1.56 -2.37 -7.10
CA PHE A 192 -2.58 -3.42 -7.10
C PHE A 192 -3.98 -2.83 -6.97
N LYS A 193 -4.80 -3.01 -8.01
CA LYS A 193 -6.17 -2.48 -8.08
C LYS A 193 -7.15 -3.44 -7.44
N THR A 194 -7.58 -3.13 -6.23
CA THR A 194 -8.63 -3.87 -5.53
C THR A 194 -9.49 -2.90 -4.72
N LEU A 195 -10.77 -3.24 -4.55
CA LEU A 195 -11.75 -2.45 -3.82
C LEU A 195 -12.11 -3.16 -2.52
N GLY A 196 -12.31 -2.39 -1.47
CA GLY A 196 -12.83 -2.85 -0.20
C GLY A 196 -14.11 -2.13 0.19
N THR A 197 -15.01 -2.84 0.88
CA THR A 197 -16.25 -2.27 1.39
C THR A 197 -16.18 -2.18 2.90
N ILE A 198 -16.34 -0.96 3.45
CA ILE A 198 -16.28 -0.68 4.88
C ILE A 198 -17.57 0.04 5.28
N THR A 199 -18.19 -0.45 6.34
CA THR A 199 -19.38 0.16 6.94
C THR A 199 -18.95 1.01 8.14
N CYS A 200 -19.40 2.27 8.15
CA CYS A 200 -19.16 3.21 9.24
C CYS A 200 -20.47 3.53 9.94
N ALA A 201 -20.49 3.53 11.26
CA ALA A 201 -21.56 4.13 12.03
C ALA A 201 -21.49 5.65 11.91
N LEU A 202 -22.62 6.29 11.65
CA LEU A 202 -22.77 7.73 11.66
C LEU A 202 -23.36 8.17 12.99
N ASP A 203 -22.55 8.76 13.84
CA ASP A 203 -22.95 9.37 15.09
C ASP A 203 -23.15 10.88 14.90
N VAL A 204 -24.27 11.41 15.39
CA VAL A 204 -24.63 12.82 15.23
C VAL A 204 -24.81 13.44 16.60
N ASP A 205 -23.96 14.40 16.95
CA ASP A 205 -24.11 15.21 18.16
C ASP A 205 -24.83 16.53 17.80
N ALA A 206 -26.11 16.57 18.09
CA ALA A 206 -26.93 17.74 17.81
C ALA A 206 -26.58 18.93 18.71
N SER A 207 -26.07 18.68 19.93
CA SER A 207 -25.71 19.76 20.87
C SER A 207 -24.48 20.55 20.38
N GLN A 208 -23.58 19.87 19.70
CA GLN A 208 -22.37 20.48 19.13
C GLN A 208 -22.47 20.73 17.62
N GLY A 209 -23.52 20.24 16.98
CA GLY A 209 -23.68 20.34 15.51
C GLY A 209 -22.62 19.55 14.75
N THR A 210 -22.16 18.41 15.30
CA THR A 210 -21.08 17.63 14.74
C THR A 210 -21.51 16.24 14.32
N PHE A 211 -20.79 15.69 13.36
CA PHE A 211 -20.92 14.33 12.86
C PHE A 211 -19.63 13.57 13.16
N LYS A 212 -19.76 12.28 13.45
CA LYS A 212 -18.64 11.40 13.66
C LYS A 212 -18.86 10.12 12.88
N LEU A 213 -17.88 9.73 12.09
CA LEU A 213 -17.86 8.45 11.37
C LEU A 213 -16.92 7.50 12.10
N VAL A 214 -17.45 6.32 12.39
CA VAL A 214 -16.69 5.26 13.09
C VAL A 214 -16.81 3.98 12.29
N PRO A 215 -15.75 3.51 11.60
CA PRO A 215 -15.74 2.20 10.99
C PRO A 215 -16.09 1.10 12.01
N ILE A 216 -16.77 0.06 11.57
CA ILE A 216 -17.00 -1.10 12.43
C ILE A 216 -15.64 -1.73 12.74
N ALA A 217 -15.39 -1.97 14.03
CA ALA A 217 -14.11 -2.50 14.50
C ALA A 217 -13.72 -3.81 13.78
N GLY A 218 -12.48 -3.87 13.31
CA GLY A 218 -11.91 -5.02 12.59
C GLY A 218 -12.30 -5.12 11.12
N GLN A 219 -13.21 -4.30 10.59
CA GLN A 219 -13.53 -4.33 9.15
C GLN A 219 -12.37 -3.85 8.28
N VAL A 220 -11.63 -2.84 8.74
CA VAL A 220 -10.45 -2.34 8.04
C VAL A 220 -9.41 -3.44 7.89
N GLU A 221 -9.13 -4.17 8.97
CA GLU A 221 -8.18 -5.30 8.95
C GLU A 221 -8.69 -6.46 8.07
N ALA A 222 -9.98 -6.79 8.15
CA ALA A 222 -10.58 -7.84 7.31
C ALA A 222 -10.50 -7.50 5.82
N VAL A 223 -10.67 -6.22 5.44
CA VAL A 223 -10.55 -5.76 4.06
C VAL A 223 -9.09 -5.87 3.57
N PHE A 224 -8.10 -5.53 4.40
CA PHE A 224 -6.70 -5.74 4.05
C PHE A 224 -6.35 -7.23 3.91
N ALA A 225 -6.81 -8.08 4.82
CA ALA A 225 -6.58 -9.52 4.74
C ALA A 225 -7.19 -10.13 3.46
N ALA A 226 -8.39 -9.69 3.07
CA ALA A 226 -9.01 -10.10 1.81
C ALA A 226 -8.20 -9.63 0.59
N ALA A 227 -7.67 -8.39 0.63
CA ALA A 227 -6.82 -7.86 -0.44
C ALA A 227 -5.49 -8.62 -0.56
N GLU A 228 -4.88 -8.99 0.55
CA GLU A 228 -3.66 -9.83 0.58
C GLU A 228 -3.91 -11.20 -0.03
N ALA A 229 -5.01 -11.86 0.32
CA ALA A 229 -5.40 -13.14 -0.27
C ALA A 229 -5.64 -13.01 -1.79
N GLN A 230 -6.36 -11.98 -2.22
CA GLN A 230 -6.60 -11.70 -3.65
C GLN A 230 -5.29 -11.42 -4.40
N MET A 231 -4.36 -10.71 -3.78
CA MET A 231 -3.05 -10.43 -4.36
C MET A 231 -2.23 -11.71 -4.54
N GLY A 232 -2.23 -12.60 -3.55
CA GLY A 232 -1.57 -13.90 -3.64
C GLY A 232 -2.10 -14.73 -4.82
N GLU A 233 -3.43 -14.80 -4.99
CA GLU A 233 -4.04 -15.49 -6.12
C GLU A 233 -3.73 -14.80 -7.47
N SER A 234 -3.71 -13.48 -7.50
CA SER A 234 -3.31 -12.72 -8.69
C SER A 234 -1.87 -12.99 -9.07
N LEU A 235 -0.95 -13.02 -8.10
CA LEU A 235 0.46 -13.33 -8.36
C LEU A 235 0.64 -14.75 -8.90
N LYS A 236 -0.05 -15.75 -8.35
CA LYS A 236 -0.02 -17.12 -8.87
C LYS A 236 -0.49 -17.18 -10.32
N THR A 237 -1.60 -16.51 -10.64
CA THR A 237 -2.13 -16.45 -12.00
C THR A 237 -1.12 -15.80 -12.96
N LEU A 238 -0.57 -14.65 -12.59
CA LEU A 238 0.42 -13.94 -13.39
C LEU A 238 1.70 -14.77 -13.60
N LEU A 239 2.17 -15.49 -12.57
CA LEU A 239 3.32 -16.38 -12.67
C LEU A 239 3.08 -17.49 -13.72
N ILE A 240 1.94 -18.14 -13.69
CA ILE A 240 1.58 -19.20 -14.66
C ILE A 240 1.47 -18.62 -16.07
N GLU A 241 0.81 -17.47 -16.23
CA GLU A 241 0.64 -16.81 -17.54
C GLU A 241 1.97 -16.35 -18.13
N SER A 242 2.83 -15.73 -17.33
CA SER A 242 4.13 -15.17 -17.79
C SER A 242 5.16 -16.26 -18.06
N SER A 243 5.11 -17.39 -17.36
CA SER A 243 6.04 -18.53 -17.55
C SER A 243 5.63 -19.53 -18.63
N GLY A 244 4.57 -19.23 -19.38
CA GLY A 244 4.08 -20.16 -20.42
C GLY A 244 3.46 -21.45 -19.84
N GLY A 245 2.97 -21.42 -18.60
CA GLY A 245 2.28 -22.54 -17.95
C GLY A 245 3.13 -23.32 -16.94
N THR A 246 4.36 -22.86 -16.67
CA THR A 246 5.19 -23.44 -15.60
C THR A 246 4.69 -22.98 -14.23
N ASP A 247 4.57 -23.91 -13.28
CA ASP A 247 4.15 -23.56 -11.91
C ASP A 247 5.38 -23.13 -11.07
N HIS A 248 5.42 -21.85 -10.71
CA HIS A 248 6.44 -21.25 -9.86
C HIS A 248 5.92 -20.97 -8.43
N SER A 249 4.84 -21.62 -8.01
CA SER A 249 4.21 -21.39 -6.68
C SER A 249 5.13 -21.67 -5.51
N GLU A 250 6.13 -22.53 -5.68
CA GLU A 250 7.15 -22.84 -4.65
C GLU A 250 8.10 -21.65 -4.37
N SER A 251 8.23 -20.73 -5.34
CA SER A 251 9.06 -19.52 -5.20
C SER A 251 8.28 -18.32 -4.66
N LEU A 252 6.98 -18.48 -4.38
CA LEU A 252 6.11 -17.43 -3.86
C LEU A 252 5.94 -17.54 -2.34
N PHE A 253 6.38 -16.53 -1.62
CA PHE A 253 6.37 -16.49 -0.16
C PHE A 253 5.50 -15.36 0.37
N TYR A 254 4.78 -15.63 1.48
CA TYR A 254 4.01 -14.61 2.20
C TYR A 254 4.80 -14.06 3.39
N GLY A 255 4.80 -12.74 3.57
CA GLY A 255 5.44 -12.08 4.71
C GLY A 255 6.47 -11.04 4.29
N GLN A 256 7.51 -10.92 5.09
CA GLN A 256 8.67 -10.08 4.81
C GLN A 256 9.92 -10.97 4.73
N PRO A 257 10.80 -10.73 3.76
CA PRO A 257 12.04 -11.49 3.61
C PRO A 257 13.03 -11.22 4.72
#